data_436723458a1a1e3b744e5319c22daf45
#
_entry.id   436723458a1a1e3b744e5319c22daf45
#
_cell.length_a   1.000
_cell.length_b   1.000
_cell.length_c   1.000
_cell.angle_alpha   90.00
_cell.angle_beta   90.00
_cell.angle_gamma   90.00
#
_symmetry.space_group_name_H-M   'P 1'
#
loop_
_entity.id
_entity.type
_entity.pdbx_description
1 polymer ?
#
loop_
_entity_poly.entity_id
_entity_poly.type
_entity_poly.pdbx_seq_one_letter_code
_entity_poly.pdbx_strand_id
1 'polypeptide(L)'
;MTQTIFITGASTGLGRATALLFAQKGWKVIATMRSPDKETELGKVPGITVMGLDVTNPAQIAETAKAALALGPIDVLFNNAGYGLAGAFEGATDAQLVNQLNTNLLGVMRVTQAFLPGLRTQGYGTILTTTSIGGLVAFPFNSVYHATKWGLEGWSESLAFELEPFGLKVKTIAPGGIATDFASRSLVFTTHPAYMDAIAKTMAAFADPERRSNGSSAEQVADAVYAAVMDDADKITYVAGEDAKANYTQRLAVGIDKFRAGIKQMFLG
;
A
#
# COMPACT_ATOMS: atom_id res chain seq x y z
N MET A 1 1.36 -28.25 -2.19
CA MET A 1 1.53 -27.49 -3.45
C MET A 1 2.27 -26.21 -3.14
N THR A 2 3.05 -25.68 -4.07
CA THR A 2 3.75 -24.39 -3.87
C THR A 2 2.74 -23.25 -3.97
N GLN A 3 2.69 -22.37 -2.97
CA GLN A 3 1.79 -21.22 -2.92
C GLN A 3 2.23 -20.11 -3.88
N THR A 4 1.29 -19.29 -4.34
CA THR A 4 1.54 -18.21 -5.30
C THR A 4 1.06 -16.88 -4.77
N ILE A 5 1.91 -15.86 -4.83
CA ILE A 5 1.55 -14.47 -4.56
C ILE A 5 1.62 -13.62 -5.83
N PHE A 6 0.57 -12.84 -6.09
CA PHE A 6 0.54 -11.80 -7.13
C PHE A 6 0.75 -10.43 -6.48
N ILE A 7 1.71 -9.65 -6.97
CA ILE A 7 2.10 -8.36 -6.36
C ILE A 7 2.00 -7.25 -7.39
N THR A 8 1.24 -6.19 -7.09
CA THR A 8 1.27 -4.96 -7.89
C THR A 8 2.35 -4.00 -7.41
N GLY A 9 3.04 -3.33 -8.35
CA GLY A 9 4.07 -2.34 -8.01
C GLY A 9 5.34 -2.94 -7.40
N ALA A 10 5.83 -4.05 -7.97
CA ALA A 10 6.97 -4.80 -7.46
C ALA A 10 8.35 -4.31 -7.94
N SER A 11 8.44 -3.20 -8.69
CA SER A 11 9.73 -2.74 -9.23
C SER A 11 10.68 -2.17 -8.17
N THR A 12 10.16 -1.61 -7.08
CA THR A 12 10.95 -0.96 -6.03
C THR A 12 10.30 -1.08 -4.64
N GLY A 13 11.00 -0.63 -3.62
CA GLY A 13 10.46 -0.47 -2.26
C GLY A 13 9.84 -1.73 -1.69
N LEU A 14 8.70 -1.58 -1.01
CA LEU A 14 8.02 -2.69 -0.33
C LEU A 14 7.63 -3.83 -1.28
N GLY A 15 7.13 -3.51 -2.48
CA GLY A 15 6.72 -4.54 -3.43
C GLY A 15 7.90 -5.42 -3.88
N ARG A 16 9.07 -4.81 -4.11
CA ARG A 16 10.31 -5.55 -4.46
C ARG A 16 10.81 -6.39 -3.28
N ALA A 17 10.88 -5.82 -2.09
CA ALA A 17 11.30 -6.53 -0.88
C ALA A 17 10.37 -7.72 -0.60
N THR A 18 9.06 -7.54 -0.74
CA THR A 18 8.07 -8.63 -0.61
C THR A 18 8.27 -9.71 -1.67
N ALA A 19 8.49 -9.34 -2.93
CA ALA A 19 8.73 -10.31 -4.00
C ALA A 19 9.95 -11.20 -3.71
N LEU A 20 11.04 -10.59 -3.28
CA LEU A 20 12.28 -11.30 -2.92
C LEU A 20 12.08 -12.20 -1.69
N LEU A 21 11.44 -11.70 -0.64
CA LEU A 21 11.18 -12.46 0.57
C LEU A 21 10.31 -13.70 0.28
N PHE A 22 9.21 -13.54 -0.46
CA PHE A 22 8.32 -14.67 -0.75
C PHE A 22 8.99 -15.71 -1.64
N ALA A 23 9.80 -15.29 -2.63
CA ALA A 23 10.60 -16.21 -3.42
C ALA A 23 11.62 -16.99 -2.56
N GLN A 24 12.29 -16.29 -1.62
CA GLN A 24 13.19 -16.93 -0.64
C GLN A 24 12.48 -17.96 0.25
N LYS A 25 11.20 -17.71 0.57
CA LYS A 25 10.34 -18.63 1.33
C LYS A 25 9.78 -19.79 0.48
N GLY A 26 10.17 -19.89 -0.81
CA GLY A 26 9.77 -20.97 -1.71
C GLY A 26 8.41 -20.77 -2.39
N TRP A 27 7.84 -19.56 -2.34
CA TRP A 27 6.61 -19.22 -3.05
C TRP A 27 6.88 -18.95 -4.54
N LYS A 28 5.89 -19.20 -5.38
CA LYS A 28 5.84 -18.59 -6.71
C LYS A 28 5.39 -17.14 -6.58
N VAL A 29 6.08 -16.23 -7.25
CA VAL A 29 5.81 -14.80 -7.21
C VAL A 29 5.52 -14.30 -8.61
N ILE A 30 4.36 -13.64 -8.78
CA ILE A 30 4.05 -12.88 -9.99
C ILE A 30 4.24 -11.41 -9.63
N ALA A 31 5.38 -10.86 -10.01
CA ALA A 31 5.79 -9.49 -9.73
C ALA A 31 5.38 -8.58 -10.88
N THR A 32 4.47 -7.62 -10.63
CA THR A 32 4.00 -6.75 -11.71
C THR A 32 4.45 -5.30 -11.56
N MET A 33 4.66 -4.65 -12.70
CA MET A 33 5.13 -3.28 -12.80
C MET A 33 4.79 -2.64 -14.15
N ARG A 34 4.82 -1.31 -14.24
CA ARG A 34 4.48 -0.57 -15.47
C ARG A 34 5.47 -0.80 -16.63
N SER A 35 6.73 -1.03 -16.33
CA SER A 35 7.82 -1.16 -17.33
C SER A 35 8.64 -2.41 -17.04
N PRO A 36 8.13 -3.62 -17.36
CA PRO A 36 8.82 -4.88 -17.06
C PRO A 36 10.15 -5.04 -17.83
N ASP A 37 10.26 -4.43 -19.00
CA ASP A 37 11.48 -4.44 -19.85
C ASP A 37 12.67 -3.71 -19.21
N LYS A 38 12.42 -2.83 -18.23
CA LYS A 38 13.47 -2.15 -17.46
C LYS A 38 13.91 -2.95 -16.24
N GLU A 39 13.21 -4.04 -15.91
CA GLU A 39 13.54 -4.89 -14.77
C GLU A 39 14.50 -6.00 -15.22
N THR A 40 15.72 -5.95 -14.72
CA THR A 40 16.79 -6.87 -15.14
C THR A 40 17.17 -7.90 -14.09
N GLU A 41 16.73 -7.75 -12.84
CA GLU A 41 17.19 -8.58 -11.72
C GLU A 41 16.10 -9.51 -11.17
N LEU A 42 14.87 -9.00 -10.94
CA LEU A 42 13.80 -9.84 -10.37
C LEU A 42 13.49 -11.07 -11.22
N GLY A 43 13.51 -10.92 -12.55
CA GLY A 43 13.25 -12.02 -13.46
C GLY A 43 14.33 -13.13 -13.47
N LYS A 44 15.51 -12.87 -12.88
CA LYS A 44 16.58 -13.86 -12.70
C LYS A 44 16.42 -14.68 -11.42
N VAL A 45 15.57 -14.22 -10.48
CA VAL A 45 15.36 -14.90 -9.21
C VAL A 45 14.45 -16.11 -9.43
N PRO A 46 14.88 -17.33 -9.07
CA PRO A 46 14.05 -18.51 -9.20
C PRO A 46 12.70 -18.34 -8.49
N GLY A 47 11.62 -18.70 -9.17
CA GLY A 47 10.25 -18.60 -8.65
C GLY A 47 9.58 -17.25 -8.89
N ILE A 48 10.28 -16.25 -9.46
CA ILE A 48 9.68 -14.94 -9.80
C ILE A 48 9.38 -14.88 -11.31
N THR A 49 8.13 -14.56 -11.63
CA THR A 49 7.67 -14.20 -12.97
C THR A 49 7.36 -12.70 -12.99
N VAL A 50 7.96 -11.97 -13.94
CA VAL A 50 7.72 -10.53 -14.10
C VAL A 50 6.67 -10.32 -15.19
N MET A 51 5.66 -9.45 -14.92
CA MET A 51 4.61 -9.08 -15.87
C MET A 51 4.39 -7.55 -15.90
N GLY A 52 3.90 -7.05 -17.05
CA GLY A 52 3.47 -5.66 -17.19
C GLY A 52 2.11 -5.43 -16.55
N LEU A 53 1.98 -4.36 -15.74
CA LEU A 53 0.70 -3.91 -15.21
C LEU A 53 0.76 -2.43 -14.85
N ASP A 54 -0.07 -1.64 -15.51
CA ASP A 54 -0.49 -0.32 -15.04
C ASP A 54 -1.88 -0.45 -14.40
N VAL A 55 -1.94 -0.24 -13.08
CA VAL A 55 -3.19 -0.34 -12.30
C VAL A 55 -4.22 0.75 -12.64
N THR A 56 -3.85 1.73 -13.46
CA THR A 56 -4.77 2.75 -13.98
C THR A 56 -5.41 2.37 -15.32
N ASN A 57 -4.95 1.29 -15.97
CA ASN A 57 -5.42 0.82 -17.26
C ASN A 57 -6.33 -0.42 -17.11
N PRO A 58 -7.66 -0.29 -17.24
CA PRO A 58 -8.60 -1.40 -17.06
C PRO A 58 -8.39 -2.58 -18.03
N ALA A 59 -8.02 -2.30 -19.28
CA ALA A 59 -7.79 -3.35 -20.27
C ALA A 59 -6.56 -4.19 -19.88
N GLN A 60 -5.46 -3.53 -19.50
CA GLN A 60 -4.25 -4.21 -19.05
C GLN A 60 -4.47 -4.98 -17.75
N ILE A 61 -5.30 -4.47 -16.83
CA ILE A 61 -5.69 -5.19 -15.61
C ILE A 61 -6.37 -6.52 -15.98
N ALA A 62 -7.35 -6.48 -16.88
CA ALA A 62 -8.09 -7.67 -17.30
C ALA A 62 -7.19 -8.71 -17.98
N GLU A 63 -6.32 -8.26 -18.89
CA GLU A 63 -5.35 -9.14 -19.59
C GLU A 63 -4.35 -9.76 -18.61
N THR A 64 -3.76 -8.96 -17.73
CA THR A 64 -2.76 -9.45 -16.77
C THR A 64 -3.38 -10.39 -15.74
N ALA A 65 -4.59 -10.10 -15.24
CA ALA A 65 -5.30 -10.99 -14.32
C ALA A 65 -5.61 -12.34 -14.98
N LYS A 66 -6.09 -12.33 -16.24
CA LYS A 66 -6.33 -13.55 -17.02
C LYS A 66 -5.05 -14.35 -17.21
N ALA A 67 -3.96 -13.71 -17.58
CA ALA A 67 -2.66 -14.36 -17.78
C ALA A 67 -2.12 -14.96 -16.47
N ALA A 68 -2.24 -14.22 -15.34
CA ALA A 68 -1.79 -14.70 -14.05
C ALA A 68 -2.58 -15.93 -13.57
N LEU A 69 -3.91 -15.90 -13.68
CA LEU A 69 -4.80 -17.02 -13.31
C LEU A 69 -4.58 -18.25 -14.18
N ALA A 70 -4.11 -18.09 -15.43
CA ALA A 70 -3.74 -19.21 -16.30
C ALA A 70 -2.45 -19.94 -15.85
N LEU A 71 -1.60 -19.32 -15.04
CA LEU A 71 -0.40 -19.92 -14.46
C LEU A 71 -0.72 -20.85 -13.27
N GLY A 72 -1.91 -20.76 -12.71
CA GLY A 72 -2.36 -21.57 -11.59
C GLY A 72 -3.11 -20.75 -10.52
N PRO A 73 -3.42 -21.37 -9.38
CA PRO A 73 -4.11 -20.72 -8.29
C PRO A 73 -3.28 -19.57 -7.70
N ILE A 74 -3.96 -18.52 -7.28
CA ILE A 74 -3.38 -17.36 -6.59
C ILE A 74 -3.78 -17.43 -5.12
N ASP A 75 -2.83 -17.72 -4.24
CA ASP A 75 -3.08 -17.80 -2.80
C ASP A 75 -3.16 -16.41 -2.16
N VAL A 76 -2.37 -15.46 -2.68
CA VAL A 76 -2.36 -14.07 -2.20
C VAL A 76 -2.39 -13.08 -3.36
N LEU A 77 -3.37 -12.20 -3.36
CA LEU A 77 -3.40 -11.00 -4.18
C LEU A 77 -2.90 -9.81 -3.33
N PHE A 78 -1.69 -9.34 -3.60
CA PHE A 78 -1.11 -8.20 -2.88
C PHE A 78 -1.20 -6.92 -3.69
N ASN A 79 -2.17 -6.08 -3.36
CA ASN A 79 -2.35 -4.73 -3.88
C ASN A 79 -1.38 -3.78 -3.19
N ASN A 80 -0.22 -3.55 -3.80
CA ASN A 80 0.83 -2.70 -3.23
C ASN A 80 1.12 -1.44 -4.06
N ALA A 81 0.80 -1.42 -5.35
CA ALA A 81 1.03 -0.26 -6.21
C ALA A 81 0.36 1.00 -5.66
N GLY A 82 1.13 2.09 -5.56
CA GLY A 82 0.63 3.37 -5.07
C GLY A 82 1.72 4.43 -5.00
N TYR A 83 1.30 5.69 -4.81
CA TYR A 83 2.20 6.82 -4.60
C TYR A 83 1.54 7.84 -3.67
N GLY A 84 2.30 8.85 -3.22
CA GLY A 84 1.81 9.93 -2.37
C GLY A 84 1.62 11.23 -3.13
N LEU A 85 0.52 11.94 -2.86
CA LEU A 85 0.32 13.34 -3.22
C LEU A 85 0.27 14.14 -1.93
N ALA A 86 1.29 14.97 -1.71
CA ALA A 86 1.45 15.79 -0.53
C ALA A 86 1.55 17.28 -0.90
N GLY A 87 1.32 18.15 0.07
CA GLY A 87 1.38 19.59 -0.10
C GLY A 87 0.03 20.28 0.02
N ALA A 88 -0.04 21.54 -0.40
CA ALA A 88 -1.25 22.34 -0.31
C ALA A 88 -2.35 21.79 -1.22
N PHE A 89 -3.50 21.46 -0.67
CA PHE A 89 -4.64 20.98 -1.43
C PHE A 89 -5.11 21.98 -2.49
N GLU A 90 -5.12 23.26 -2.15
CA GLU A 90 -5.48 24.35 -3.08
C GLU A 90 -4.55 24.43 -4.29
N GLY A 91 -3.30 24.00 -4.15
CA GLY A 91 -2.33 23.94 -5.25
C GLY A 91 -2.39 22.67 -6.10
N ALA A 92 -3.26 21.71 -5.77
CA ALA A 92 -3.39 20.48 -6.53
C ALA A 92 -4.20 20.72 -7.82
N THR A 93 -3.69 20.23 -8.94
CA THR A 93 -4.45 20.24 -10.20
C THR A 93 -5.47 19.11 -10.22
N ASP A 94 -6.54 19.27 -11.01
CA ASP A 94 -7.54 18.20 -11.21
C ASP A 94 -6.89 16.89 -11.68
N ALA A 95 -5.94 16.95 -12.60
CA ALA A 95 -5.21 15.77 -13.07
C ALA A 95 -4.45 15.05 -11.94
N GLN A 96 -3.86 15.78 -10.99
CA GLN A 96 -3.19 15.19 -9.83
C GLN A 96 -4.18 14.51 -8.88
N LEU A 97 -5.35 15.13 -8.64
CA LEU A 97 -6.42 14.55 -7.84
C LEU A 97 -6.93 13.24 -8.48
N VAL A 98 -7.28 13.28 -9.76
CA VAL A 98 -7.76 12.12 -10.51
C VAL A 98 -6.72 11.00 -10.54
N ASN A 99 -5.45 11.32 -10.80
CA ASN A 99 -4.38 10.33 -10.85
C ASN A 99 -4.14 9.66 -9.49
N GLN A 100 -4.20 10.42 -8.38
CA GLN A 100 -4.06 9.88 -7.04
C GLN A 100 -5.19 8.88 -6.72
N LEU A 101 -6.43 9.26 -7.01
CA LEU A 101 -7.60 8.40 -6.82
C LEU A 101 -7.55 7.17 -7.74
N ASN A 102 -7.23 7.36 -9.02
CA ASN A 102 -7.15 6.27 -9.99
C ASN A 102 -6.08 5.24 -9.63
N THR A 103 -4.92 5.69 -9.14
CA THR A 103 -3.84 4.76 -8.79
C THR A 103 -4.10 4.08 -7.44
N ASN A 104 -4.30 4.88 -6.39
CA ASN A 104 -4.27 4.36 -5.02
C ASN A 104 -5.59 3.73 -4.57
N LEU A 105 -6.72 4.10 -5.16
CA LEU A 105 -8.04 3.61 -4.74
C LEU A 105 -8.70 2.78 -5.84
N LEU A 106 -9.04 3.39 -6.97
CA LEU A 106 -9.73 2.69 -8.04
C LEU A 106 -8.88 1.57 -8.66
N GLY A 107 -7.56 1.76 -8.76
CA GLY A 107 -6.63 0.74 -9.25
C GLY A 107 -6.67 -0.52 -8.40
N VAL A 108 -6.62 -0.36 -7.07
CA VAL A 108 -6.75 -1.47 -6.12
C VAL A 108 -8.09 -2.19 -6.27
N MET A 109 -9.19 -1.44 -6.34
CA MET A 109 -10.54 -2.00 -6.50
C MET A 109 -10.67 -2.75 -7.82
N ARG A 110 -10.19 -2.18 -8.94
CA ARG A 110 -10.26 -2.80 -10.27
C ARG A 110 -9.40 -4.07 -10.36
N VAL A 111 -8.18 -4.04 -9.84
CA VAL A 111 -7.31 -5.23 -9.79
C VAL A 111 -8.01 -6.32 -8.96
N THR A 112 -8.48 -6.00 -7.78
CA THR A 112 -9.21 -6.97 -6.95
C THR A 112 -10.42 -7.54 -7.69
N GLN A 113 -11.24 -6.69 -8.29
CA GLN A 113 -12.43 -7.11 -9.06
C GLN A 113 -12.09 -8.08 -10.19
N ALA A 114 -10.96 -7.87 -10.88
CA ALA A 114 -10.53 -8.74 -11.98
C ALA A 114 -10.12 -10.15 -11.51
N PHE A 115 -9.60 -10.27 -10.28
CA PHE A 115 -9.22 -11.57 -9.70
C PHE A 115 -10.37 -12.29 -8.99
N LEU A 116 -11.41 -11.57 -8.52
CA LEU A 116 -12.49 -12.14 -7.71
C LEU A 116 -13.18 -13.37 -8.33
N PRO A 117 -13.52 -13.42 -9.64
CA PRO A 117 -14.14 -14.61 -10.21
C PRO A 117 -13.28 -15.88 -10.05
N GLY A 118 -11.97 -15.74 -10.27
CA GLY A 118 -11.03 -16.86 -10.10
C GLY A 118 -10.88 -17.28 -8.64
N LEU A 119 -10.66 -16.32 -7.74
CA LEU A 119 -10.52 -16.55 -6.31
C LEU A 119 -11.79 -17.18 -5.71
N ARG A 120 -12.96 -16.69 -6.09
CA ARG A 120 -14.25 -17.25 -5.64
C ARG A 120 -14.44 -18.70 -6.10
N THR A 121 -14.08 -19.02 -7.34
CA THR A 121 -14.13 -20.39 -7.84
C THR A 121 -13.12 -21.28 -7.13
N GLN A 122 -11.97 -20.74 -6.77
CA GLN A 122 -10.92 -21.42 -6.01
C GLN A 122 -11.39 -21.76 -4.58
N GLY A 123 -12.22 -20.92 -3.95
CA GLY A 123 -12.78 -21.14 -2.62
C GLY A 123 -11.81 -20.84 -1.46
N TYR A 124 -10.67 -20.24 -1.72
CA TYR A 124 -9.70 -19.80 -0.73
C TYR A 124 -8.78 -18.69 -1.31
N GLY A 125 -8.11 -17.95 -0.46
CA GLY A 125 -7.13 -16.95 -0.83
C GLY A 125 -7.20 -15.72 0.07
N THR A 126 -6.16 -14.91 0.02
CA THR A 126 -6.06 -13.66 0.77
C THR A 126 -5.89 -12.48 -0.16
N ILE A 127 -6.74 -11.48 -0.02
CA ILE A 127 -6.58 -10.16 -0.64
C ILE A 127 -5.92 -9.28 0.40
N LEU A 128 -4.66 -8.92 0.17
CA LEU A 128 -3.89 -8.03 1.04
C LEU A 128 -3.67 -6.69 0.35
N THR A 129 -3.91 -5.59 1.05
CA THR A 129 -3.79 -4.24 0.50
C THR A 129 -2.82 -3.39 1.33
N THR A 130 -1.84 -2.76 0.68
CA THR A 130 -1.00 -1.75 1.31
C THR A 130 -1.81 -0.47 1.50
N THR A 131 -2.19 -0.21 2.75
CA THR A 131 -2.79 1.05 3.16
C THR A 131 -1.69 2.03 3.63
N SER A 132 -1.73 2.53 4.81
CA SER A 132 -0.73 3.36 5.48
C SER A 132 -1.19 3.66 6.89
N ILE A 133 -0.28 4.03 7.77
CA ILE A 133 -0.68 4.74 8.99
C ILE A 133 -1.54 5.97 8.65
N GLY A 134 -1.32 6.59 7.49
CA GLY A 134 -2.16 7.65 6.93
C GLY A 134 -3.58 7.24 6.52
N GLY A 135 -3.95 5.96 6.61
CA GLY A 135 -5.33 5.45 6.55
C GLY A 135 -6.00 5.34 7.91
N LEU A 136 -5.24 5.48 8.99
CA LEU A 136 -5.70 5.32 10.38
C LEU A 136 -5.57 6.61 11.20
N VAL A 137 -4.62 7.48 10.84
CA VAL A 137 -4.41 8.80 11.46
C VAL A 137 -4.19 9.84 10.37
N ALA A 138 -4.35 11.13 10.69
CA ALA A 138 -4.15 12.22 9.73
C ALA A 138 -2.93 13.07 10.09
N PHE A 139 -2.13 13.41 9.06
CA PHE A 139 -1.00 14.34 9.14
C PHE A 139 -1.24 15.56 8.23
N PRO A 140 -0.65 16.73 8.52
CA PRO A 140 -0.79 17.91 7.67
C PRO A 140 -0.31 17.67 6.23
N PHE A 141 -0.92 18.40 5.30
CA PHE A 141 -0.53 18.42 3.88
C PHE A 141 -0.52 17.06 3.15
N ASN A 142 -1.38 16.13 3.58
CA ASN A 142 -1.54 14.80 2.95
C ASN A 142 -3.02 14.47 2.65
N SER A 143 -3.89 15.47 2.53
CA SER A 143 -5.36 15.27 2.51
C SER A 143 -5.83 14.29 1.42
N VAL A 144 -5.34 14.44 0.18
CA VAL A 144 -5.75 13.59 -0.94
C VAL A 144 -5.21 12.17 -0.79
N TYR A 145 -3.94 12.03 -0.38
CA TYR A 145 -3.35 10.72 -0.07
C TYR A 145 -4.13 10.01 1.05
N HIS A 146 -4.41 10.74 2.15
CA HIS A 146 -5.21 10.20 3.25
C HIS A 146 -6.60 9.77 2.81
N ALA A 147 -7.29 10.56 1.95
CA ALA A 147 -8.58 10.17 1.42
C ALA A 147 -8.54 8.80 0.72
N THR A 148 -7.47 8.51 -0.05
CA THR A 148 -7.31 7.19 -0.68
C THR A 148 -7.05 6.08 0.33
N LYS A 149 -6.20 6.33 1.34
CA LYS A 149 -5.80 5.30 2.30
C LYS A 149 -6.90 5.01 3.34
N TRP A 150 -7.65 6.02 3.78
CA TRP A 150 -8.86 5.84 4.57
C TRP A 150 -9.97 5.13 3.78
N GLY A 151 -10.13 5.49 2.51
CA GLY A 151 -11.05 4.80 1.60
C GLY A 151 -10.73 3.31 1.46
N LEU A 152 -9.44 2.95 1.38
CA LEU A 152 -9.01 1.54 1.32
C LEU A 152 -9.27 0.78 2.63
N GLU A 153 -9.09 1.40 3.81
CA GLU A 153 -9.41 0.73 5.08
C GLU A 153 -10.90 0.41 5.16
N GLY A 154 -11.79 1.41 4.98
CA GLY A 154 -13.23 1.18 5.03
C GLY A 154 -13.73 0.25 3.92
N TRP A 155 -13.16 0.33 2.70
CA TRP A 155 -13.47 -0.59 1.62
C TRP A 155 -13.05 -2.02 1.93
N SER A 156 -11.85 -2.23 2.48
CA SER A 156 -11.35 -3.56 2.84
C SER A 156 -12.18 -4.20 3.95
N GLU A 157 -12.55 -3.42 4.96
CA GLU A 157 -13.40 -3.87 6.07
C GLU A 157 -14.79 -4.30 5.55
N SER A 158 -15.41 -3.51 4.66
CA SER A 158 -16.69 -3.87 4.05
C SER A 158 -16.57 -5.08 3.14
N LEU A 159 -15.53 -5.16 2.30
CA LEU A 159 -15.30 -6.27 1.38
C LEU A 159 -15.09 -7.60 2.11
N ALA A 160 -14.54 -7.59 3.33
CA ALA A 160 -14.35 -8.79 4.12
C ALA A 160 -15.68 -9.52 4.36
N PHE A 161 -16.75 -8.79 4.69
CA PHE A 161 -18.10 -9.39 4.87
C PHE A 161 -18.64 -9.99 3.57
N GLU A 162 -18.34 -9.38 2.42
CA GLU A 162 -18.82 -9.89 1.12
C GLU A 162 -18.11 -11.19 0.73
N LEU A 163 -16.85 -11.36 1.13
CA LEU A 163 -15.98 -12.44 0.66
C LEU A 163 -15.83 -13.60 1.63
N GLU A 164 -16.16 -13.42 2.90
CA GLU A 164 -16.15 -14.45 3.93
C GLU A 164 -16.94 -15.72 3.52
N PRO A 165 -18.17 -15.62 2.92
CA PRO A 165 -18.92 -16.80 2.49
C PRO A 165 -18.23 -17.65 1.41
N PHE A 166 -17.21 -17.08 0.74
CA PHE A 166 -16.42 -17.75 -0.30
C PHE A 166 -15.07 -18.26 0.21
N GLY A 167 -14.81 -18.22 1.51
CA GLY A 167 -13.54 -18.66 2.10
C GLY A 167 -12.35 -17.71 1.78
N LEU A 168 -12.62 -16.48 1.35
CA LEU A 168 -11.61 -15.49 1.05
C LEU A 168 -11.36 -14.57 2.24
N LYS A 169 -10.09 -14.29 2.52
CA LYS A 169 -9.68 -13.35 3.57
C LYS A 169 -9.34 -12.00 2.96
N VAL A 170 -9.71 -10.92 3.66
CA VAL A 170 -9.30 -9.55 3.30
C VAL A 170 -8.48 -8.98 4.43
N LYS A 171 -7.30 -8.45 4.09
CA LYS A 171 -6.36 -7.90 5.05
C LYS A 171 -5.76 -6.59 4.54
N THR A 172 -5.37 -5.72 5.45
CA THR A 172 -4.61 -4.50 5.15
C THR A 172 -3.29 -4.51 5.89
N ILE A 173 -2.25 -3.97 5.25
CA ILE A 173 -1.00 -3.63 5.90
C ILE A 173 -0.88 -2.11 5.93
N ALA A 174 -0.78 -1.53 7.13
CA ALA A 174 -0.71 -0.10 7.39
C ALA A 174 0.70 0.29 7.88
N PRO A 175 1.67 0.49 6.96
CA PRO A 175 3.01 0.87 7.35
C PRO A 175 3.10 2.33 7.79
N GLY A 176 4.09 2.60 8.65
CA GLY A 176 4.57 3.94 8.97
C GLY A 176 5.52 4.49 7.93
N GLY A 177 6.51 5.26 8.38
CA GLY A 177 7.61 5.71 7.52
C GLY A 177 8.44 4.52 7.07
N ILE A 178 8.57 4.33 5.75
CA ILE A 178 9.46 3.31 5.19
C ILE A 178 10.70 4.02 4.64
N ALA A 179 11.87 3.59 5.09
CA ALA A 179 13.16 4.06 4.58
C ALA A 179 13.40 3.48 3.17
N THR A 180 12.70 4.02 2.19
CA THR A 180 12.81 3.69 0.76
C THR A 180 12.93 4.96 -0.05
N ASP A 181 13.17 4.80 -1.35
CA ASP A 181 13.07 5.89 -2.33
C ASP A 181 11.64 6.44 -2.52
N PHE A 182 10.69 6.10 -1.64
CA PHE A 182 9.31 6.56 -1.75
C PHE A 182 9.23 8.09 -1.77
N ALA A 183 9.96 8.75 -0.87
CA ALA A 183 9.97 10.21 -0.79
C ALA A 183 10.58 10.87 -2.03
N SER A 184 11.50 10.21 -2.73
CA SER A 184 12.18 10.75 -3.92
C SER A 184 11.52 10.30 -5.24
N ARG A 185 10.89 9.12 -5.28
CA ARG A 185 10.36 8.53 -6.51
C ARG A 185 8.84 8.45 -6.57
N SER A 186 8.19 8.34 -5.41
CA SER A 186 6.75 8.06 -5.32
C SER A 186 6.00 9.13 -4.52
N LEU A 187 6.58 10.31 -4.33
CA LEU A 187 5.92 11.43 -3.70
C LEU A 187 5.87 12.61 -4.67
N VAL A 188 4.65 13.04 -4.98
CA VAL A 188 4.36 14.23 -5.78
C VAL A 188 3.99 15.35 -4.83
N PHE A 189 4.57 16.52 -5.01
CA PHE A 189 4.29 17.69 -4.18
C PHE A 189 3.46 18.72 -4.91
N THR A 190 2.51 19.31 -4.17
CA THR A 190 1.77 20.50 -4.57
C THR A 190 2.16 21.67 -3.69
N THR A 191 2.28 22.85 -4.29
CA THR A 191 2.63 24.08 -3.60
C THR A 191 1.62 25.17 -3.89
N HIS A 192 1.45 26.10 -2.93
CA HIS A 192 0.68 27.32 -3.14
C HIS A 192 1.28 28.42 -2.26
N PRO A 193 1.44 29.65 -2.75
CA PRO A 193 2.17 30.71 -2.02
C PRO A 193 1.68 30.96 -0.59
N ALA A 194 0.37 30.89 -0.36
CA ALA A 194 -0.24 31.12 0.95
C ALA A 194 0.11 30.05 2.01
N TYR A 195 0.67 28.90 1.61
CA TYR A 195 0.93 27.76 2.51
C TYR A 195 2.41 27.47 2.71
N MET A 196 3.32 28.25 2.09
CA MET A 196 4.75 27.92 2.05
C MET A 196 5.38 27.79 3.44
N ASP A 197 5.05 28.69 4.38
CA ASP A 197 5.59 28.62 5.76
C ASP A 197 5.12 27.37 6.50
N ALA A 198 3.84 27.04 6.38
CA ALA A 198 3.27 25.86 7.03
C ALA A 198 3.79 24.55 6.39
N ILE A 199 4.00 24.54 5.06
CA ILE A 199 4.64 23.43 4.36
C ILE A 199 6.09 23.26 4.84
N ALA A 200 6.86 24.35 4.94
CA ALA A 200 8.23 24.30 5.42
C ALA A 200 8.36 23.72 6.83
N LYS A 201 7.52 24.17 7.76
CA LYS A 201 7.42 23.61 9.12
C LYS A 201 7.10 22.13 9.11
N THR A 202 6.10 21.72 8.31
CA THR A 202 5.69 20.31 8.19
C THR A 202 6.81 19.45 7.63
N MET A 203 7.51 19.92 6.59
CA MET A 203 8.64 19.21 5.99
C MET A 203 9.79 19.08 6.98
N ALA A 204 10.10 20.13 7.75
CA ALA A 204 11.12 20.08 8.80
C ALA A 204 10.76 19.04 9.88
N ALA A 205 9.49 18.97 10.28
CA ALA A 205 9.03 17.98 11.25
C ALA A 205 9.09 16.53 10.72
N PHE A 206 8.84 16.29 9.44
CA PHE A 206 9.05 14.98 8.80
C PHE A 206 10.54 14.64 8.60
N ALA A 207 11.38 15.65 8.44
CA ALA A 207 12.83 15.48 8.27
C ALA A 207 13.60 15.29 9.58
N ASP A 208 12.94 15.44 10.73
CA ASP A 208 13.52 15.26 12.05
C ASP A 208 14.24 13.91 12.17
N PRO A 209 15.56 13.88 12.49
CA PRO A 209 16.33 12.65 12.54
C PRO A 209 15.81 11.62 13.53
N GLU A 210 15.30 12.04 14.69
CA GLU A 210 14.75 11.16 15.72
C GLU A 210 13.49 10.44 15.20
N ARG A 211 12.64 11.13 14.45
CA ARG A 211 11.47 10.54 13.82
C ARG A 211 11.83 9.59 12.68
N ARG A 212 12.79 9.99 11.85
CA ARG A 212 13.24 9.15 10.73
C ARG A 212 13.92 7.86 11.19
N SER A 213 14.61 7.89 12.33
CA SER A 213 15.24 6.69 12.92
C SER A 213 14.23 5.64 13.37
N ASN A 214 12.99 6.04 13.66
CA ASN A 214 11.89 5.13 14.05
C ASN A 214 11.16 4.52 12.85
N GLY A 215 11.52 4.90 11.62
CA GLY A 215 10.99 4.31 10.40
C GLY A 215 11.50 2.88 10.18
N SER A 216 10.74 2.11 9.42
CA SER A 216 11.09 0.72 9.08
C SER A 216 11.82 0.63 7.74
N SER A 217 12.65 -0.40 7.54
CA SER A 217 13.13 -0.74 6.21
C SER A 217 12.03 -1.41 5.38
N ALA A 218 12.21 -1.48 4.06
CA ALA A 218 11.28 -2.20 3.18
C ALA A 218 11.21 -3.69 3.53
N GLU A 219 12.32 -4.27 3.94
CA GLU A 219 12.44 -5.68 4.36
C GLU A 219 11.67 -5.94 5.65
N GLN A 220 11.79 -5.06 6.66
CA GLN A 220 11.03 -5.17 7.91
C GLN A 220 9.51 -5.10 7.67
N VAL A 221 9.07 -4.24 6.75
CA VAL A 221 7.65 -4.19 6.37
C VAL A 221 7.25 -5.41 5.54
N ALA A 222 8.15 -5.95 4.69
CA ALA A 222 7.90 -7.19 3.96
C ALA A 222 7.76 -8.39 4.93
N ASP A 223 8.53 -8.44 6.02
CA ASP A 223 8.34 -9.43 7.08
C ASP A 223 6.96 -9.31 7.73
N ALA A 224 6.47 -8.08 7.96
CA ALA A 224 5.12 -7.86 8.47
C ALA A 224 4.03 -8.28 7.44
N VAL A 225 4.27 -8.08 6.14
CA VAL A 225 3.41 -8.60 5.05
C VAL A 225 3.36 -10.12 5.12
N TYR A 226 4.52 -10.77 5.21
CA TYR A 226 4.59 -12.24 5.31
C TYR A 226 3.87 -12.76 6.55
N ALA A 227 4.10 -12.13 7.71
CA ALA A 227 3.41 -12.48 8.94
C ALA A 227 1.89 -12.32 8.83
N ALA A 228 1.41 -11.22 8.21
CA ALA A 228 -0.02 -11.00 7.97
C ALA A 228 -0.65 -12.05 7.04
N VAL A 229 0.10 -12.51 6.03
CA VAL A 229 -0.35 -13.60 5.13
C VAL A 229 -0.45 -14.92 5.87
N MET A 230 0.50 -15.22 6.74
CA MET A 230 0.58 -16.49 7.48
C MET A 230 -0.30 -16.52 8.74
N ASP A 231 -0.85 -15.39 9.15
CA ASP A 231 -1.73 -15.31 10.30
C ASP A 231 -3.15 -15.77 9.93
N ASP A 232 -3.65 -16.80 10.61
CA ASP A 232 -5.01 -17.32 10.40
C ASP A 232 -6.08 -16.58 11.23
N ALA A 233 -5.68 -15.62 12.08
CA ALA A 233 -6.62 -14.84 12.87
C ALA A 233 -7.60 -14.06 11.98
N ASP A 234 -8.82 -13.92 12.46
CA ASP A 234 -9.82 -13.02 11.89
C ASP A 234 -9.46 -11.58 12.25
N LYS A 235 -8.50 -11.06 11.51
CA LYS A 235 -7.94 -9.73 11.69
C LYS A 235 -7.70 -9.07 10.34
N ILE A 236 -8.23 -7.88 10.18
CA ILE A 236 -8.14 -7.12 8.92
C ILE A 236 -6.87 -6.27 8.91
N THR A 237 -6.69 -5.36 9.85
CA THR A 237 -5.64 -4.34 9.81
C THR A 237 -4.37 -4.76 10.58
N TYR A 238 -3.25 -4.77 9.88
CA TYR A 238 -1.90 -5.03 10.42
C TYR A 238 -1.07 -3.75 10.36
N VAL A 239 -0.82 -3.13 11.50
CA VAL A 239 0.02 -1.93 11.59
C VAL A 239 1.48 -2.35 11.62
N ALA A 240 2.28 -1.83 10.66
CA ALA A 240 3.68 -2.18 10.50
C ALA A 240 4.62 -0.99 10.77
N GLY A 241 5.62 -1.21 11.61
CA GLY A 241 6.56 -0.20 12.08
C GLY A 241 6.20 0.35 13.47
N GLU A 242 7.22 0.63 14.26
CA GLU A 242 7.03 1.09 15.65
C GLU A 242 6.43 2.51 15.69
N ASP A 243 6.82 3.37 14.76
CA ASP A 243 6.24 4.70 14.56
C ASP A 243 4.74 4.65 14.26
N ALA A 244 4.32 3.74 13.39
CA ALA A 244 2.91 3.54 13.05
C ALA A 244 2.11 3.00 14.24
N LYS A 245 2.63 1.98 14.92
CA LYS A 245 2.00 1.40 16.11
C LYS A 245 1.84 2.45 17.21
N ALA A 246 2.87 3.25 17.48
CA ALA A 246 2.83 4.31 18.49
C ALA A 246 1.75 5.35 18.17
N ASN A 247 1.72 5.87 16.92
CA ASN A 247 0.72 6.85 16.50
C ASN A 247 -0.70 6.30 16.57
N TYR A 248 -0.93 5.07 16.10
CA TYR A 248 -2.26 4.47 16.13
C TYR A 248 -2.73 4.19 17.56
N THR A 249 -1.86 3.60 18.40
CA THR A 249 -2.17 3.36 19.81
C THR A 249 -2.49 4.66 20.55
N GLN A 250 -1.69 5.71 20.33
CA GLN A 250 -1.94 7.01 20.93
C GLN A 250 -3.31 7.57 20.51
N ARG A 251 -3.62 7.50 19.19
CA ARG A 251 -4.93 7.97 18.68
C ARG A 251 -6.10 7.25 19.37
N LEU A 252 -6.01 5.93 19.52
CA LEU A 252 -7.04 5.14 20.19
C LEU A 252 -7.17 5.51 21.67
N ALA A 253 -6.05 5.75 22.35
CA ALA A 253 -6.02 6.07 23.78
C ALA A 253 -6.58 7.46 24.10
N VAL A 254 -6.26 8.49 23.29
CA VAL A 254 -6.63 9.87 23.60
C VAL A 254 -7.85 10.38 22.83
N GLY A 255 -8.28 9.67 21.79
CA GLY A 255 -9.36 10.06 20.89
C GLY A 255 -8.90 11.06 19.81
N ILE A 256 -9.78 11.27 18.82
CA ILE A 256 -9.47 12.00 17.59
C ILE A 256 -9.05 13.46 17.83
N ASP A 257 -9.76 14.18 18.67
CA ASP A 257 -9.55 15.63 18.85
C ASP A 257 -8.24 15.92 19.58
N LYS A 258 -7.94 15.18 20.65
CA LYS A 258 -6.68 15.31 21.39
C LYS A 258 -5.48 14.87 20.55
N PHE A 259 -5.63 13.78 19.80
CA PHE A 259 -4.57 13.34 18.89
C PHE A 259 -4.29 14.41 17.83
N ARG A 260 -5.34 14.95 17.19
CA ARG A 260 -5.21 16.02 16.18
C ARG A 260 -4.54 17.29 16.76
N ALA A 261 -4.89 17.69 17.99
CA ALA A 261 -4.24 18.80 18.67
C ALA A 261 -2.73 18.56 18.87
N GLY A 262 -2.34 17.34 19.28
CA GLY A 262 -0.93 16.94 19.39
C GLY A 262 -0.19 17.00 18.05
N ILE A 263 -0.79 16.48 16.98
CA ILE A 263 -0.23 16.55 15.61
C ILE A 263 -0.09 18.02 15.18
N LYS A 264 -1.08 18.87 15.43
CA LYS A 264 -1.00 20.31 15.12
C LYS A 264 0.22 20.94 15.81
N GLN A 265 0.35 20.75 17.11
CA GLN A 265 1.47 21.26 17.89
C GLN A 265 2.81 20.79 17.33
N MET A 266 2.89 19.54 17.00
CA MET A 266 4.11 18.85 16.54
C MET A 266 4.58 19.31 15.16
N PHE A 267 3.68 19.60 14.24
CA PHE A 267 3.99 19.89 12.84
C PHE A 267 3.87 21.35 12.45
N LEU A 268 3.04 22.11 13.15
CA LEU A 268 2.73 23.49 12.79
C LEU A 268 3.16 24.50 13.88
N GLY A 269 3.47 24.02 15.07
CA GLY A 269 4.09 24.77 16.16
C GLY A 269 3.10 25.61 16.90
#